data_aceda561478ea7738f9db7105c6ae95a
#
_entry.id   aceda561478ea7738f9db7105c6ae95a
#
_cell.length_a   1.000
_cell.length_b   1.000
_cell.length_c   1.000
_cell.angle_alpha   90.00
_cell.angle_beta   90.00
_cell.angle_gamma   90.00
#
_symmetry.space_group_name_H-M   'P 1'
#
loop_
_entity.id
_entity.type
_entity.pdbx_description
1 polymer ?
#
loop_
_entity_poly.entity_id
_entity_poly.type
_entity_poly.pdbx_seq_one_letter_code
_entity_poly.pdbx_strand_id
1 'polypeptide(L)'
;SAQLTENGVQVNATIDAGEASSAQVLTLTAVYTRDGRLVTAKSSARQGGKMFDVAQSVEIPDGADVSCVKVFAFDGESTLKPICEPVSIMIEQP
;
A
#
# COMPACT_ATOMS: atom_id res chain seq x y z
N SER A 1 -4.83 1.28 8.59
CA SER A 1 -5.96 0.34 8.59
C SER A 1 -6.33 -0.05 7.17
N ALA A 2 -6.90 -1.22 7.04
CA ALA A 2 -7.42 -1.71 5.78
C ALA A 2 -8.80 -2.31 6.04
N GLN A 3 -9.80 -1.81 5.32
CA GLN A 3 -11.19 -2.24 5.51
C GLN A 3 -11.78 -2.71 4.20
N LEU A 4 -12.48 -3.84 4.25
CA LEU A 4 -13.19 -4.36 3.09
C LEU A 4 -14.39 -3.47 2.81
N THR A 5 -14.52 -3.04 1.55
CA THR A 5 -15.65 -2.25 1.09
C THR A 5 -16.49 -3.06 0.11
N GLU A 6 -17.54 -2.46 -0.40
CA GLU A 6 -18.44 -3.14 -1.34
C GLU A 6 -17.71 -3.63 -2.59
N ASN A 7 -16.76 -2.86 -3.11
CA ASN A 7 -16.08 -3.19 -4.37
C ASN A 7 -14.58 -3.42 -4.22
N GLY A 8 -14.05 -3.34 -3.00
CA GLY A 8 -12.61 -3.45 -2.85
C GLY A 8 -12.14 -3.27 -1.41
N VAL A 9 -10.98 -2.67 -1.26
CA VAL A 9 -10.37 -2.41 0.04
C VAL A 9 -9.99 -0.95 0.13
N GLN A 10 -10.38 -0.29 1.23
CA GLN A 10 -9.92 1.06 1.56
C GLN A 10 -8.73 0.94 2.49
N VAL A 11 -7.59 1.47 2.07
CA VAL A 11 -6.35 1.39 2.81
C VAL A 11 -5.96 2.77 3.32
N ASN A 12 -5.67 2.86 4.61
CA ASN A 12 -5.14 4.07 5.23
C ASN A 12 -3.91 3.67 6.05
N ALA A 13 -2.77 4.24 5.72
CA ALA A 13 -1.52 3.92 6.38
C ALA A 13 -0.66 5.17 6.50
N THR A 14 0.17 5.20 7.55
CA THR A 14 1.16 6.26 7.72
C THR A 14 2.53 5.65 7.48
N ILE A 15 3.30 6.26 6.60
CA ILE A 15 4.65 5.82 6.26
C ILE A 15 5.66 6.76 6.94
N ASP A 16 6.57 6.18 7.69
CA ASP A 16 7.69 6.91 8.29
C ASP A 16 8.93 6.62 7.47
N ALA A 17 9.29 7.55 6.60
CA ALA A 17 10.44 7.41 5.73
C ALA A 17 11.71 7.97 6.38
N GLY A 18 11.59 8.65 7.53
CA GLY A 18 12.72 9.29 8.18
C GLY A 18 13.39 10.28 7.25
N GLU A 19 14.70 10.21 7.15
CA GLU A 19 15.47 11.08 6.27
C GLU A 19 15.76 10.46 4.90
N ALA A 20 15.23 9.26 4.65
CA ALA A 20 15.53 8.54 3.41
C ALA A 20 14.69 8.99 2.22
N SER A 21 13.64 9.78 2.44
CA SER A 21 12.75 10.15 1.34
C SER A 21 13.34 11.29 0.50
N SER A 22 13.20 11.16 -0.81
CA SER A 22 13.57 12.21 -1.76
C SER A 22 12.38 13.11 -2.04
N ALA A 23 12.51 13.99 -3.05
CA ALA A 23 11.45 14.92 -3.43
C ALA A 23 10.19 14.20 -3.92
N GLN A 24 10.35 13.00 -4.48
CA GLN A 24 9.22 12.21 -4.95
C GLN A 24 9.31 10.79 -4.43
N VAL A 25 8.16 10.25 -4.04
CA VAL A 25 8.05 8.90 -3.50
C VAL A 25 6.99 8.15 -4.31
N LEU A 26 7.31 6.93 -4.70
CA LEU A 26 6.36 6.02 -5.30
C LEU A 26 5.84 5.09 -4.22
N THR A 27 4.53 5.04 -4.04
CA THR A 27 3.91 4.07 -3.14
C THR A 27 3.23 2.98 -3.94
N LEU A 28 3.31 1.75 -3.45
CA LEU A 28 2.66 0.60 -4.06
C LEU A 28 1.82 -0.08 -2.99
N THR A 29 0.51 -0.16 -3.23
CA THR A 29 -0.42 -0.84 -2.33
C THR A 29 -0.79 -2.17 -2.98
N ALA A 30 -0.40 -3.27 -2.35
CA ALA A 30 -0.62 -4.61 -2.88
C ALA A 30 -1.55 -5.39 -1.95
N VAL A 31 -2.51 -6.10 -2.53
CA VAL A 31 -3.50 -6.87 -1.80
C VAL A 31 -3.26 -8.36 -2.04
N TYR A 32 -3.26 -9.14 -0.96
CA TYR A 32 -2.94 -10.57 -1.00
C TYR A 32 -4.08 -11.41 -0.45
N THR A 33 -4.16 -12.65 -0.97
CA THR A 33 -5.08 -13.66 -0.45
C THR A 33 -4.55 -14.27 0.84
N ARG A 34 -5.35 -15.15 1.47
CA ARG A 34 -4.93 -15.84 2.70
C ARG A 34 -3.72 -16.73 2.48
N ASP A 35 -3.57 -17.29 1.29
CA ASP A 35 -2.45 -18.16 0.97
C ASP A 35 -1.24 -17.41 0.40
N GLY A 36 -1.27 -16.07 0.43
CA GLY A 36 -0.12 -15.24 0.08
C GLY A 36 0.01 -14.89 -1.38
N ARG A 37 -1.03 -15.10 -2.17
CA ARG A 37 -1.00 -14.74 -3.60
C ARG A 37 -1.38 -13.29 -3.80
N LEU A 38 -0.71 -12.63 -4.72
CA LEU A 38 -1.04 -11.26 -5.10
C LEU A 38 -2.35 -11.24 -5.88
N VAL A 39 -3.31 -10.45 -5.40
CA VAL A 39 -4.60 -10.26 -6.08
C VAL A 39 -4.51 -9.07 -7.02
N THR A 40 -4.08 -7.94 -6.50
CA THR A 40 -3.99 -6.70 -7.25
C THR A 40 -3.04 -5.74 -6.55
N ALA A 41 -2.54 -4.77 -7.30
CA ALA A 41 -1.67 -3.74 -6.75
C ALA A 41 -1.98 -2.42 -7.45
N LYS A 42 -1.82 -1.33 -6.72
CA LYS A 42 -2.03 0.01 -7.26
C LYS A 42 -0.88 0.90 -6.82
N SER A 43 -0.30 1.62 -7.75
CA SER A 43 0.81 2.52 -7.47
C SER A 43 0.36 3.97 -7.51
N SER A 44 1.07 4.82 -6.80
CA SER A 44 0.79 6.25 -6.78
C SER A 44 2.10 6.99 -6.49
N ALA A 45 2.35 8.04 -7.25
CA ALA A 45 3.48 8.93 -7.00
C ALA A 45 3.01 10.10 -6.14
N ARG A 46 3.86 10.56 -5.22
CA ARG A 46 3.52 11.67 -4.34
C ARG A 46 4.77 12.41 -3.91
N GLN A 47 4.57 13.59 -3.32
CA GLN A 47 5.69 14.33 -2.73
C GLN A 47 6.22 13.59 -1.51
N GLY A 48 7.54 13.55 -1.39
CA GLY A 48 8.20 12.96 -0.26
C GLY A 48 8.09 13.82 0.99
N GLY A 49 8.52 13.26 2.09
CA GLY A 49 8.53 13.89 3.40
C GLY A 49 8.96 12.86 4.42
N LYS A 50 9.19 13.29 5.66
CA LYS A 50 9.58 12.37 6.72
C LYS A 50 8.48 11.38 7.05
N MET A 51 7.25 11.89 7.13
CA MET A 51 6.07 11.07 7.36
C MET A 51 4.97 11.51 6.41
N PHE A 52 4.24 10.54 5.89
CA PHE A 52 3.11 10.86 5.03
C PHE A 52 2.04 9.78 5.13
N ASP A 53 0.80 10.18 4.87
CA ASP A 53 -0.33 9.27 4.90
C ASP A 53 -0.63 8.75 3.50
N VAL A 54 -0.90 7.45 3.43
CA VAL A 54 -1.39 6.82 2.22
C VAL A 54 -2.87 6.51 2.42
N ALA A 55 -3.71 7.07 1.57
CA ALA A 55 -5.15 6.78 1.57
C ALA A 55 -5.51 6.34 0.17
N GLN A 56 -5.90 5.07 0.00
CA GLN A 56 -6.08 4.52 -1.33
C GLN A 56 -7.18 3.48 -1.34
N SER A 57 -8.05 3.56 -2.36
CA SER A 57 -9.06 2.53 -2.60
C SER A 57 -8.56 1.61 -3.70
N VAL A 58 -8.59 0.30 -3.45
CA VAL A 58 -8.14 -0.70 -4.41
C VAL A 58 -9.30 -1.61 -4.75
N GLU A 59 -9.63 -1.71 -6.03
CA GLU A 59 -10.68 -2.61 -6.49
C GLU A 59 -10.23 -4.06 -6.42
N ILE A 60 -11.15 -4.95 -6.06
CA ILE A 60 -10.88 -6.38 -5.93
C ILE A 60 -11.87 -7.15 -6.80
N PRO A 61 -11.40 -8.17 -7.54
CA PRO A 61 -12.33 -9.03 -8.29
C PRO A 61 -13.31 -9.74 -7.37
N ASP A 62 -14.51 -9.97 -7.86
CA ASP A 62 -15.52 -10.72 -7.13
C ASP A 62 -15.01 -12.12 -6.78
N GLY A 63 -15.27 -12.54 -5.55
CA GLY A 63 -14.90 -13.87 -5.10
C GLY A 63 -13.47 -14.02 -4.61
N ALA A 64 -12.68 -12.95 -4.64
CA ALA A 64 -11.32 -13.02 -4.12
C ALA A 64 -11.33 -13.05 -2.59
N ASP A 65 -10.61 -14.01 -2.01
CA ASP A 65 -10.50 -14.16 -0.56
C ASP A 65 -9.28 -13.39 -0.07
N VAL A 66 -9.45 -12.09 0.11
CA VAL A 66 -8.35 -11.20 0.48
C VAL A 66 -8.13 -11.21 2.00
N SER A 67 -6.88 -11.12 2.41
CA SER A 67 -6.50 -11.23 3.80
C SER A 67 -5.62 -10.09 4.29
N CYS A 68 -4.66 -9.64 3.49
CA CYS A 68 -3.77 -8.59 3.94
C CYS A 68 -3.38 -7.65 2.81
N VAL A 69 -2.91 -6.47 3.23
CA VAL A 69 -2.41 -5.44 2.34
C VAL A 69 -0.98 -5.13 2.74
N LYS A 70 -0.10 -4.95 1.77
CA LYS A 70 1.23 -4.42 2.02
C LYS A 70 1.40 -3.11 1.27
N VAL A 71 1.91 -2.11 1.98
CA VAL A 71 2.19 -0.81 1.39
C VAL A 71 3.70 -0.64 1.32
N PHE A 72 4.20 -0.45 0.11
CA PHE A 72 5.63 -0.24 -0.15
C PHE A 72 5.87 1.22 -0.48
N ALA A 73 7.02 1.74 -0.09
CA ALA A 73 7.43 3.09 -0.46
C ALA A 73 8.82 3.05 -1.07
N PHE A 74 8.98 3.66 -2.23
CA PHE A 74 10.23 3.68 -2.98
C PHE A 74 10.70 5.11 -3.21
N ASP A 75 12.02 5.29 -3.28
CA ASP A 75 12.65 6.57 -3.50
C ASP A 75 12.66 6.90 -5.00
N GLY A 76 11.60 7.56 -5.45
CA GLY A 76 11.45 7.96 -6.84
C GLY A 76 10.94 6.85 -7.74
N GLU A 77 10.55 7.23 -8.93
CA GLU A 77 9.96 6.30 -9.90
C GLU A 77 11.01 5.53 -10.70
N SER A 78 12.21 6.11 -10.85
CA SER A 78 13.23 5.54 -11.71
C SER A 78 14.17 4.58 -10.99
N THR A 79 14.43 4.78 -9.71
CA THR A 79 15.38 3.95 -8.96
C THR A 79 14.72 2.79 -8.23
N LEU A 80 13.46 2.94 -7.84
CA LEU A 80 12.68 1.94 -7.09
C LEU A 80 13.44 1.42 -5.87
N LYS A 81 14.18 2.31 -5.21
CA LYS A 81 14.91 1.95 -4.02
C LYS A 81 14.00 2.04 -2.81
N PRO A 82 13.85 0.97 -2.01
CA PRO A 82 12.96 1.03 -0.84
C PRO A 82 13.43 2.08 0.15
N ILE A 83 12.48 2.89 0.65
CA ILE A 83 12.74 3.90 1.66
C ILE A 83 12.69 3.30 3.06
N CYS A 84 11.79 2.35 3.25
CA CYS A 84 11.54 1.72 4.54
C CYS A 84 10.99 0.32 4.31
N GLU A 85 10.82 -0.43 5.40
CA GLU A 85 10.19 -1.74 5.32
C GLU A 85 8.72 -1.60 4.93
N PRO A 86 8.18 -2.56 4.18
CA PRO A 86 6.76 -2.52 3.83
C PRO A 86 5.87 -2.57 5.07
N VAL A 87 4.79 -1.82 5.03
CA VAL A 87 3.79 -1.85 6.09
C VAL A 87 2.78 -2.93 5.75
N SER A 88 2.64 -3.92 6.64
CA SER A 88 1.67 -5.00 6.47
C SER A 88 0.45 -4.73 7.33
N ILE A 89 -0.72 -4.81 6.74
CA ILE A 89 -1.98 -4.51 7.41
C ILE A 89 -2.95 -5.65 7.14
N MET A 90 -3.54 -6.21 8.22
CA MET A 90 -4.60 -7.20 8.06
C MET A 90 -5.90 -6.50 7.68
N ILE A 91 -6.61 -7.08 6.71
CA ILE A 91 -7.88 -6.52 6.25
C ILE A 91 -8.97 -6.85 7.27
N GLU A 92 -9.67 -5.82 7.73
CA GLU A 92 -10.80 -6.00 8.62
C GLU A 92 -12.01 -6.43 7.80
N GLN A 93 -12.66 -7.52 8.24
CA GLN A 93 -13.87 -8.02 7.59
C GLN A 93 -15.08 -7.41 8.27
N PRO A 94 -16.15 -7.11 7.51
CA PRO A 94 -17.38 -6.59 8.09
C PRO A 94 -18.10 -7.63 8.95
#